data_ff0712c01e932256e223f0dde8793621
#
_entry.id   ff0712c01e932256e223f0dde8793621
#
_cell.length_a   1.000
_cell.length_b   1.000
_cell.length_c   1.000
_cell.angle_alpha   90.00
_cell.angle_beta   90.00
_cell.angle_gamma   90.00
#
_symmetry.space_group_name_H-M   'P 1'
#
loop_
_entity.id
_entity.type
_entity.pdbx_description
1 polymer ?
#
loop_
_entity_poly.entity_id
_entity_poly.type
_entity_poly.pdbx_seq_one_letter_code
_entity_poly.pdbx_strand_id
1 'polypeptide(L)'
;VSLQEAVDAAKKSDTVFVKAGRYAQDVTIHSKDKIKLVGAGVDQVTILGRDIVVGALHVGKWPYGATDIEISDMTINDRGGHAVGLFNGQGIVLRRIKINGMLFSQQVHDVRIEDCVIGGSETTGVQFADSDAVLIGNVIHDNDHGVSIAGKSNVRLERNVIRQSLFEAVVVSGHARAVIVSNTLVKNGGGAAFLGQSQSDVSGNVVGLNRVGFVIAPTSQTTSSFNAFYNTDGDYLRVGTPNQPAPELKARSDIAGDPHFVDPEHDDFRLRLDTPLLKVGHFPYLGALAPVPIAAR
;
A
#
# COMPACT_ATOMS: atom_id res chain seq x y z
N VAL A 1 9.06 21.53 -24.94
CA VAL A 1 7.72 21.35 -24.40
C VAL A 1 7.90 20.76 -23.01
N SER A 2 7.33 21.40 -21.98
CA SER A 2 7.33 20.87 -20.64
C SER A 2 6.39 19.65 -20.54
N LEU A 3 6.54 18.85 -19.49
CA LEU A 3 5.63 17.70 -19.28
C LEU A 3 4.19 18.17 -19.05
N GLN A 4 4.00 19.28 -18.32
CA GLN A 4 2.66 19.86 -18.12
C GLN A 4 2.03 20.32 -19.45
N GLU A 5 2.78 21.01 -20.33
CA GLU A 5 2.28 21.40 -21.65
C GLU A 5 1.88 20.18 -22.50
N ALA A 6 2.65 19.09 -22.44
CA ALA A 6 2.30 17.86 -23.12
C ALA A 6 1.00 17.22 -22.59
N VAL A 7 0.83 17.21 -21.24
CA VAL A 7 -0.41 16.75 -20.58
C VAL A 7 -1.58 17.65 -20.96
N ASP A 8 -1.41 18.97 -20.96
CA ASP A 8 -2.46 19.93 -21.30
C ASP A 8 -2.93 19.78 -22.76
N ALA A 9 -1.99 19.55 -23.68
CA ALA A 9 -2.27 19.34 -25.10
C ALA A 9 -2.92 17.99 -25.40
N ALA A 10 -2.76 16.99 -24.53
CA ALA A 10 -3.28 15.64 -24.73
C ALA A 10 -4.81 15.62 -24.81
N LYS A 11 -5.33 14.91 -25.80
CA LYS A 11 -6.76 14.68 -26.03
C LYS A 11 -7.17 13.32 -25.48
N LYS A 12 -8.48 13.08 -25.40
CA LYS A 12 -9.06 11.80 -24.99
C LYS A 12 -8.42 10.63 -25.73
N SER A 13 -7.98 9.63 -24.99
CA SER A 13 -7.30 8.40 -25.42
C SER A 13 -5.87 8.58 -25.92
N ASP A 14 -5.28 9.76 -25.75
CA ASP A 14 -3.86 9.96 -26.07
C ASP A 14 -2.94 9.30 -25.05
N THR A 15 -1.75 8.95 -25.53
CA THR A 15 -0.65 8.52 -24.70
C THR A 15 0.46 9.56 -24.74
N VAL A 16 0.83 10.11 -23.59
CA VAL A 16 1.97 10.99 -23.40
C VAL A 16 3.17 10.15 -23.00
N PHE A 17 4.14 9.98 -23.90
CA PHE A 17 5.40 9.31 -23.61
C PHE A 17 6.40 10.27 -23.00
N VAL A 18 6.88 9.96 -21.80
CA VAL A 18 7.88 10.74 -21.08
C VAL A 18 9.25 10.13 -21.35
N LYS A 19 10.09 10.85 -22.10
CA LYS A 19 11.47 10.43 -22.42
C LYS A 19 12.32 10.39 -21.14
N ALA A 20 13.41 9.62 -21.20
CA ALA A 20 14.42 9.60 -20.14
C ALA A 20 14.87 11.03 -19.76
N GLY A 21 14.88 11.31 -18.45
CA GLY A 21 15.23 12.63 -17.93
C GLY A 21 14.71 12.90 -16.52
N ARG A 22 15.16 14.03 -15.96
CA ARG A 22 14.70 14.54 -14.68
C ARG A 22 13.86 15.80 -14.91
N TYR A 23 12.60 15.75 -14.50
CA TYR A 23 11.61 16.79 -14.73
C TYR A 23 11.32 17.49 -13.41
N ALA A 24 12.00 18.62 -13.15
CA ALA A 24 11.78 19.43 -11.95
C ALA A 24 10.55 20.32 -12.16
N GLN A 25 9.35 19.75 -11.98
CA GLN A 25 8.07 20.43 -12.15
C GLN A 25 6.96 19.66 -11.47
N ASP A 26 5.91 20.37 -11.09
CA ASP A 26 4.67 19.78 -10.64
C ASP A 26 3.79 19.51 -11.86
N VAL A 27 3.13 18.35 -11.88
CA VAL A 27 2.29 17.92 -13.00
C VAL A 27 0.87 17.68 -12.49
N THR A 28 -0.11 18.30 -13.13
CA THR A 28 -1.53 18.13 -12.80
C THR A 28 -2.31 17.62 -14.00
N ILE A 29 -3.01 16.52 -13.83
CA ILE A 29 -3.92 15.93 -14.81
C ILE A 29 -5.35 16.12 -14.32
N HIS A 30 -6.08 17.12 -14.80
CA HIS A 30 -7.47 17.36 -14.41
C HIS A 30 -8.34 17.63 -15.63
N SER A 31 -9.64 17.37 -15.52
CA SER A 31 -10.59 17.51 -16.64
C SER A 31 -10.15 16.74 -17.89
N LYS A 32 -9.49 15.61 -17.68
CA LYS A 32 -9.02 14.70 -18.73
C LYS A 32 -9.73 13.36 -18.62
N ASP A 33 -9.82 12.67 -19.75
CA ASP A 33 -10.48 11.39 -19.88
C ASP A 33 -9.65 10.45 -20.75
N LYS A 34 -9.40 9.25 -20.26
CA LYS A 34 -8.67 8.17 -20.93
C LYS A 34 -7.25 8.55 -21.40
N ILE A 35 -6.51 9.25 -20.55
CA ILE A 35 -5.11 9.62 -20.84
C ILE A 35 -4.16 8.60 -20.22
N LYS A 36 -3.11 8.27 -20.98
CA LYS A 36 -1.98 7.50 -20.46
C LYS A 36 -0.74 8.39 -20.38
N LEU A 37 -0.07 8.36 -19.22
CA LEU A 37 1.23 8.98 -19.01
C LEU A 37 2.25 7.85 -18.76
N VAL A 38 3.12 7.59 -19.73
CA VAL A 38 4.03 6.45 -19.73
C VAL A 38 5.47 6.91 -19.77
N GLY A 39 6.23 6.60 -18.73
CA GLY A 39 7.67 6.88 -18.67
C GLY A 39 8.49 5.85 -19.45
N ALA A 40 9.72 6.23 -19.81
CA ALA A 40 10.67 5.33 -20.44
C ALA A 40 11.21 4.23 -19.50
N GLY A 41 10.93 4.32 -18.21
CA GLY A 41 11.31 3.34 -17.18
C GLY A 41 11.52 4.01 -15.82
N VAL A 42 11.40 3.22 -14.74
CA VAL A 42 11.49 3.70 -13.35
C VAL A 42 12.84 4.37 -13.07
N ASP A 43 13.92 3.82 -13.62
CA ASP A 43 15.28 4.36 -13.43
C ASP A 43 15.65 5.43 -14.45
N GLN A 44 14.81 5.67 -15.43
CA GLN A 44 15.09 6.58 -16.54
C GLN A 44 14.32 7.90 -16.46
N VAL A 45 13.11 7.88 -15.88
CA VAL A 45 12.26 9.07 -15.75
C VAL A 45 12.08 9.40 -14.29
N THR A 46 12.39 10.65 -13.92
CA THR A 46 12.10 11.15 -12.55
C THR A 46 11.35 12.46 -12.63
N ILE A 47 10.16 12.51 -12.05
CA ILE A 47 9.43 13.76 -11.76
C ILE A 47 9.85 14.22 -10.36
N LEU A 48 10.25 15.46 -10.22
CA LEU A 48 10.66 16.07 -8.96
C LEU A 48 9.70 17.21 -8.64
N GLY A 49 8.92 17.06 -7.58
CA GLY A 49 8.09 18.13 -7.06
C GLY A 49 8.90 19.36 -6.69
N ARG A 50 8.37 20.51 -6.99
CA ARG A 50 8.95 21.82 -6.67
C ARG A 50 8.31 22.44 -5.45
N ASP A 51 7.00 22.28 -5.33
CA ASP A 51 6.21 22.86 -4.27
C ASP A 51 5.94 21.83 -3.18
N ILE A 52 6.41 22.11 -1.98
CA ILE A 52 6.20 21.26 -0.79
C ILE A 52 4.73 21.15 -0.36
N VAL A 53 3.86 22.00 -0.87
CA VAL A 53 2.42 22.04 -0.54
C VAL A 53 1.59 21.28 -1.58
N VAL A 54 1.94 21.43 -2.86
CA VAL A 54 1.16 20.89 -3.97
C VAL A 54 1.55 19.44 -4.28
N GLY A 55 2.85 19.09 -4.16
CA GLY A 55 3.36 17.78 -4.52
C GLY A 55 3.70 17.61 -5.99
N ALA A 56 4.32 16.44 -6.34
CA ALA A 56 4.95 16.26 -7.65
C ALA A 56 3.98 15.91 -8.78
N LEU A 57 2.98 15.05 -8.51
CA LEU A 57 2.00 14.61 -9.50
C LEU A 57 0.59 14.56 -8.91
N HIS A 58 -0.33 15.28 -9.52
CA HIS A 58 -1.74 15.27 -9.16
C HIS A 58 -2.63 14.73 -10.27
N VAL A 59 -3.56 13.84 -9.92
CA VAL A 59 -4.64 13.40 -10.81
C VAL A 59 -5.96 13.84 -10.20
N GLY A 60 -6.66 14.70 -10.91
CA GLY A 60 -7.82 15.41 -10.41
C GLY A 60 -7.43 16.66 -9.58
N LYS A 61 -8.43 17.46 -9.34
CA LYS A 61 -8.35 18.73 -8.57
C LYS A 61 -9.75 19.09 -8.15
N TRP A 62 -9.93 19.57 -6.92
CA TRP A 62 -11.25 20.03 -6.50
C TRP A 62 -11.69 21.31 -7.26
N PRO A 63 -12.91 21.38 -7.81
CA PRO A 63 -13.92 20.31 -7.95
C PRO A 63 -13.76 19.46 -9.22
N TYR A 64 -12.70 19.62 -9.99
CA TYR A 64 -12.47 19.02 -11.30
C TYR A 64 -11.69 17.69 -11.20
N GLY A 65 -12.36 16.57 -11.42
CA GLY A 65 -11.74 15.25 -11.45
C GLY A 65 -11.01 14.93 -12.75
N ALA A 66 -10.56 13.70 -12.83
CA ALA A 66 -10.07 13.05 -14.05
C ALA A 66 -10.60 11.62 -14.10
N THR A 67 -10.78 11.06 -15.29
CA THR A 67 -11.39 9.74 -15.47
C THR A 67 -10.52 8.86 -16.35
N ASP A 68 -10.41 7.58 -15.99
CA ASP A 68 -9.67 6.55 -16.74
C ASP A 68 -8.21 6.99 -17.07
N ILE A 69 -7.47 7.39 -16.06
CA ILE A 69 -6.07 7.83 -16.19
C ILE A 69 -5.13 6.68 -15.82
N GLU A 70 -4.21 6.35 -16.70
CA GLU A 70 -3.13 5.38 -16.44
C GLU A 70 -1.78 6.09 -16.38
N ILE A 71 -0.99 5.81 -15.32
CA ILE A 71 0.36 6.35 -15.13
C ILE A 71 1.29 5.20 -14.84
N SER A 72 2.41 5.11 -15.58
CA SER A 72 3.32 3.98 -15.44
C SER A 72 4.78 4.30 -15.74
N ASP A 73 5.67 3.43 -15.25
CA ASP A 73 7.07 3.30 -15.66
C ASP A 73 7.92 4.55 -15.40
N MET A 74 7.80 5.11 -14.19
CA MET A 74 8.58 6.30 -13.80
C MET A 74 8.81 6.36 -12.28
N THR A 75 9.71 7.24 -11.87
CA THR A 75 9.93 7.62 -10.47
C THR A 75 9.34 9.00 -10.21
N ILE A 76 8.64 9.13 -9.08
CA ILE A 76 8.04 10.37 -8.60
C ILE A 76 8.61 10.67 -7.22
N ASN A 77 9.24 11.81 -7.08
CA ASN A 77 9.85 12.26 -5.83
C ASN A 77 9.21 13.55 -5.38
N ASP A 78 8.91 13.62 -4.11
CA ASP A 78 8.50 14.88 -3.47
C ASP A 78 9.40 15.21 -2.28
N ARG A 79 9.38 16.48 -1.86
CA ARG A 79 10.24 17.00 -0.79
C ARG A 79 9.49 17.37 0.49
N GLY A 80 8.19 17.07 0.60
CA GLY A 80 7.48 17.39 1.83
C GLY A 80 5.95 17.44 1.74
N GLY A 81 5.36 17.17 0.56
CA GLY A 81 3.91 17.08 0.38
C GLY A 81 3.46 15.65 0.01
N HIS A 82 2.45 15.58 -0.83
CA HIS A 82 2.06 14.34 -1.45
C HIS A 82 2.88 14.12 -2.73
N ALA A 83 3.74 13.10 -2.76
CA ALA A 83 4.43 12.78 -4.02
C ALA A 83 3.42 12.52 -5.15
N VAL A 84 2.33 11.79 -4.80
CA VAL A 84 1.18 11.60 -5.69
C VAL A 84 -0.11 11.94 -4.96
N GLY A 85 -0.90 12.84 -5.52
CA GLY A 85 -2.25 13.19 -5.04
C GLY A 85 -3.32 12.79 -6.05
N LEU A 86 -4.34 12.04 -5.60
CA LEU A 86 -5.51 11.65 -6.38
C LEU A 86 -6.75 12.32 -5.79
N PHE A 87 -7.51 13.06 -6.59
CA PHE A 87 -8.63 13.86 -6.10
C PHE A 87 -9.84 13.81 -7.04
N ASN A 88 -11.03 13.53 -6.49
CA ASN A 88 -12.31 13.59 -7.22
C ASN A 88 -12.29 12.89 -8.59
N GLY A 89 -11.64 11.73 -8.68
CA GLY A 89 -11.47 11.00 -9.94
C GLY A 89 -12.14 9.64 -9.94
N GLN A 90 -12.04 8.97 -11.07
CA GLN A 90 -12.48 7.60 -11.23
C GLN A 90 -11.61 6.85 -12.24
N GLY A 91 -11.39 5.54 -12.00
CA GLY A 91 -10.65 4.68 -12.91
C GLY A 91 -9.16 5.05 -13.02
N ILE A 92 -8.51 5.33 -11.90
CA ILE A 92 -7.09 5.72 -11.89
C ILE A 92 -6.21 4.50 -11.70
N VAL A 93 -5.27 4.27 -12.61
CA VAL A 93 -4.32 3.16 -12.56
C VAL A 93 -2.89 3.69 -12.43
N LEU A 94 -2.21 3.27 -11.36
CA LEU A 94 -0.78 3.49 -11.15
C LEU A 94 -0.07 2.14 -11.24
N ARG A 95 0.89 2.01 -12.14
CA ARG A 95 1.57 0.73 -12.37
C ARG A 95 3.06 0.87 -12.58
N ARG A 96 3.86 0.04 -11.88
CA ARG A 96 5.33 0.04 -11.98
C ARG A 96 5.92 1.44 -11.80
N ILE A 97 5.50 2.12 -10.73
CA ILE A 97 5.99 3.45 -10.36
C ILE A 97 6.77 3.33 -9.04
N LYS A 98 7.88 4.04 -8.96
CA LYS A 98 8.56 4.29 -7.70
C LYS A 98 8.12 5.64 -7.16
N ILE A 99 7.53 5.65 -5.95
CA ILE A 99 7.06 6.86 -5.27
C ILE A 99 7.91 7.05 -4.01
N ASN A 100 8.71 8.10 -3.98
CA ASN A 100 9.44 8.52 -2.79
C ASN A 100 8.66 9.67 -2.13
N GLY A 101 7.93 9.34 -1.08
CA GLY A 101 6.97 10.21 -0.39
C GLY A 101 5.58 9.58 -0.32
N MET A 102 4.57 10.35 0.07
CA MET A 102 3.20 9.89 0.28
C MET A 102 2.38 9.83 -1.03
N LEU A 103 1.58 8.75 -1.17
CA LEU A 103 0.45 8.70 -2.09
C LEU A 103 -0.83 8.98 -1.29
N PHE A 104 -1.54 10.03 -1.65
CA PHE A 104 -2.80 10.41 -1.02
C PHE A 104 -3.96 10.31 -2.02
N SER A 105 -5.07 9.69 -1.61
CA SER A 105 -6.30 9.56 -2.40
C SER A 105 -7.49 10.06 -1.61
N GLN A 106 -8.22 11.01 -2.17
CA GLN A 106 -9.41 11.57 -1.55
C GLN A 106 -10.58 11.66 -2.55
N GLN A 107 -11.71 11.03 -2.20
CA GLN A 107 -12.93 11.01 -3.02
C GLN A 107 -12.68 10.50 -4.44
N VAL A 108 -11.89 9.42 -4.55
CA VAL A 108 -11.59 8.77 -5.84
C VAL A 108 -12.11 7.34 -5.82
N HIS A 109 -12.76 6.96 -6.92
CA HIS A 109 -13.32 5.62 -7.07
C HIS A 109 -12.54 4.81 -8.09
N ASP A 110 -12.52 3.47 -7.92
CA ASP A 110 -11.85 2.54 -8.81
C ASP A 110 -10.36 2.88 -9.03
N VAL A 111 -9.62 3.02 -7.93
CA VAL A 111 -8.16 3.20 -7.96
C VAL A 111 -7.47 1.83 -7.98
N ARG A 112 -6.51 1.65 -8.89
CA ARG A 112 -5.64 0.46 -8.92
C ARG A 112 -4.18 0.88 -8.79
N ILE A 113 -3.48 0.28 -7.83
CA ILE A 113 -2.05 0.51 -7.61
C ILE A 113 -1.37 -0.86 -7.70
N GLU A 114 -0.56 -1.06 -8.75
CA GLU A 114 -0.02 -2.37 -9.10
C GLU A 114 1.50 -2.31 -9.30
N ASP A 115 2.21 -3.26 -8.69
CA ASP A 115 3.65 -3.45 -8.86
C ASP A 115 4.47 -2.16 -8.62
N CYS A 116 4.01 -1.33 -7.67
CA CYS A 116 4.66 -0.09 -7.30
C CYS A 116 5.57 -0.26 -6.08
N VAL A 117 6.58 0.60 -5.97
CA VAL A 117 7.44 0.74 -4.79
C VAL A 117 7.17 2.09 -4.17
N ILE A 118 6.70 2.12 -2.91
CA ILE A 118 6.25 3.36 -2.24
C ILE A 118 6.93 3.46 -0.88
N GLY A 119 7.66 4.55 -0.65
CA GLY A 119 8.37 4.67 0.61
C GLY A 119 9.01 6.01 0.89
N GLY A 120 9.60 6.12 2.10
CA GLY A 120 10.30 7.32 2.54
C GLY A 120 9.40 8.49 2.93
N SER A 121 8.15 8.21 3.32
CA SER A 121 7.23 9.22 3.85
C SER A 121 7.40 9.36 5.37
N GLU A 122 7.58 10.58 5.85
CA GLU A 122 7.59 10.92 7.28
C GLU A 122 6.18 10.90 7.90
N THR A 123 5.19 10.37 7.19
CA THR A 123 3.83 10.17 7.65
C THR A 123 3.32 8.81 7.18
N THR A 124 2.46 8.76 6.20
CA THR A 124 1.87 7.52 5.67
C THR A 124 2.38 7.27 4.25
N GLY A 125 2.73 6.03 3.92
CA GLY A 125 3.12 5.67 2.55
C GLY A 125 1.95 5.81 1.58
N VAL A 126 0.79 5.19 1.90
CA VAL A 126 -0.44 5.30 1.10
C VAL A 126 -1.63 5.62 1.99
N GLN A 127 -2.35 6.70 1.70
CA GLN A 127 -3.54 7.10 2.46
C GLN A 127 -4.78 7.21 1.58
N PHE A 128 -5.87 6.59 2.03
CA PHE A 128 -7.21 6.68 1.42
C PHE A 128 -8.17 7.39 2.37
N ALA A 129 -8.86 8.41 1.86
CA ALA A 129 -9.94 9.12 2.53
C ALA A 129 -11.17 9.13 1.60
N ASP A 130 -12.25 8.45 2.01
CA ASP A 130 -13.48 8.32 1.23
C ASP A 130 -13.23 7.86 -0.23
N SER A 131 -12.36 6.85 -0.40
CA SER A 131 -11.90 6.37 -1.70
C SER A 131 -12.01 4.85 -1.81
N ASP A 132 -12.23 4.33 -3.03
CA ASP A 132 -12.25 2.90 -3.30
C ASP A 132 -11.01 2.49 -4.09
N ALA A 133 -10.30 1.47 -3.61
CA ALA A 133 -9.01 1.09 -4.19
C ALA A 133 -8.70 -0.41 -4.12
N VAL A 134 -7.85 -0.85 -5.04
CA VAL A 134 -7.20 -2.16 -5.00
C VAL A 134 -5.68 -1.97 -5.12
N LEU A 135 -4.94 -2.49 -4.17
CA LEU A 135 -3.47 -2.50 -4.16
C LEU A 135 -2.98 -3.93 -4.35
N ILE A 136 -2.22 -4.20 -5.40
CA ILE A 136 -1.75 -5.55 -5.74
C ILE A 136 -0.26 -5.55 -6.00
N GLY A 137 0.48 -6.44 -5.32
CA GLY A 137 1.88 -6.71 -5.61
C GLY A 137 2.84 -5.57 -5.30
N ASN A 138 2.44 -4.61 -4.47
CA ASN A 138 3.27 -3.45 -4.16
C ASN A 138 4.26 -3.75 -3.03
N VAL A 139 5.37 -3.03 -3.01
CA VAL A 139 6.30 -2.94 -1.89
C VAL A 139 6.15 -1.56 -1.25
N ILE A 140 5.70 -1.51 0.01
CA ILE A 140 5.49 -0.27 0.77
C ILE A 140 6.44 -0.31 1.96
N HIS A 141 7.34 0.69 2.10
CA HIS A 141 8.43 0.58 3.05
C HIS A 141 8.92 1.92 3.60
N ASP A 142 9.56 1.90 4.78
CA ASP A 142 10.21 3.07 5.40
C ASP A 142 9.28 4.28 5.52
N ASN A 143 8.09 4.09 6.10
CA ASN A 143 7.10 5.13 6.36
C ASN A 143 6.76 5.17 7.85
N ASP A 144 6.09 6.21 8.34
CA ASP A 144 5.53 6.17 9.70
C ASP A 144 4.41 5.12 9.77
N HIS A 145 3.43 5.17 8.87
CA HIS A 145 2.46 4.10 8.63
C HIS A 145 2.56 3.60 7.20
N GLY A 146 2.39 2.30 6.97
CA GLY A 146 2.41 1.75 5.62
C GLY A 146 1.21 2.21 4.80
N VAL A 147 0.01 1.74 5.15
CA VAL A 147 -1.26 2.07 4.49
C VAL A 147 -2.29 2.53 5.52
N SER A 148 -2.93 3.67 5.30
CA SER A 148 -4.05 4.18 6.10
C SER A 148 -5.33 4.22 5.27
N ILE A 149 -6.41 3.60 5.80
CA ILE A 149 -7.72 3.50 5.16
C ILE A 149 -8.74 4.14 6.11
N ALA A 150 -9.26 5.30 5.73
CA ALA A 150 -10.08 6.11 6.61
C ALA A 150 -11.40 6.56 5.95
N GLY A 151 -12.28 7.17 6.75
CA GLY A 151 -13.57 7.68 6.28
C GLY A 151 -14.53 6.56 5.90
N LYS A 152 -15.06 6.59 4.70
CA LYS A 152 -15.94 5.55 4.11
C LYS A 152 -15.24 4.77 2.99
N SER A 153 -13.91 4.75 3.02
CA SER A 153 -13.11 4.04 2.01
C SER A 153 -13.41 2.55 1.97
N ASN A 154 -13.30 1.95 0.77
CA ASN A 154 -13.41 0.51 0.57
C ASN A 154 -12.16 0.04 -0.20
N VAL A 155 -11.25 -0.65 0.50
CA VAL A 155 -9.92 -0.95 -0.04
C VAL A 155 -9.60 -2.43 0.06
N ARG A 156 -9.07 -2.99 -1.02
CA ARG A 156 -8.50 -4.33 -1.07
C ARG A 156 -6.98 -4.26 -1.15
N LEU A 157 -6.31 -4.91 -0.20
CA LEU A 157 -4.85 -5.12 -0.21
C LEU A 157 -4.58 -6.59 -0.52
N GLU A 158 -3.90 -6.87 -1.63
CA GLU A 158 -3.61 -8.23 -2.07
C GLU A 158 -2.14 -8.39 -2.49
N ARG A 159 -1.45 -9.37 -1.91
CA ARG A 159 -0.05 -9.71 -2.24
C ARG A 159 0.91 -8.52 -2.17
N ASN A 160 0.72 -7.61 -1.21
CA ASN A 160 1.67 -6.54 -0.96
C ASN A 160 2.67 -6.95 0.13
N VAL A 161 3.89 -6.46 0.02
CA VAL A 161 4.88 -6.49 1.09
C VAL A 161 4.90 -5.12 1.75
N ILE A 162 4.52 -5.04 3.03
CA ILE A 162 4.54 -3.79 3.80
C ILE A 162 5.51 -3.96 4.96
N ARG A 163 6.57 -3.17 4.94
CA ARG A 163 7.69 -3.38 5.86
C ARG A 163 8.32 -2.08 6.37
N GLN A 164 8.98 -2.19 7.52
CA GLN A 164 9.78 -1.10 8.11
C GLN A 164 8.97 0.19 8.31
N SER A 165 7.67 0.05 8.64
CA SER A 165 6.88 1.18 9.12
C SER A 165 7.17 1.40 10.60
N LEU A 166 7.35 2.66 11.00
CA LEU A 166 7.60 3.02 12.41
C LEU A 166 6.46 2.56 13.32
N PHE A 167 5.22 2.69 12.83
CA PHE A 167 4.01 2.25 13.49
C PHE A 167 3.40 1.05 12.75
N GLU A 168 2.11 1.03 12.48
CA GLU A 168 1.43 -0.10 11.85
C GLU A 168 1.68 -0.18 10.33
N ALA A 169 1.80 -1.42 9.84
CA ALA A 169 1.78 -1.66 8.39
C ALA A 169 0.46 -1.21 7.75
N VAL A 170 -0.67 -1.50 8.43
CA VAL A 170 -2.01 -1.12 7.94
C VAL A 170 -2.85 -0.55 9.07
N VAL A 171 -3.50 0.60 8.84
CA VAL A 171 -4.50 1.17 9.74
C VAL A 171 -5.84 1.26 9.02
N VAL A 172 -6.90 0.68 9.60
CA VAL A 172 -8.27 0.80 9.09
C VAL A 172 -9.11 1.50 10.15
N SER A 173 -9.70 2.65 9.81
CA SER A 173 -10.37 3.50 10.79
C SER A 173 -11.67 4.13 10.26
N GLY A 174 -12.43 4.74 11.18
CA GLY A 174 -13.71 5.37 10.83
C GLY A 174 -14.79 4.34 10.49
N HIS A 175 -15.40 4.46 9.34
CA HIS A 175 -16.39 3.52 8.79
C HIS A 175 -15.83 2.79 7.55
N ALA A 176 -14.50 2.75 7.43
CA ALA A 176 -13.84 2.14 6.29
C ALA A 176 -14.03 0.62 6.27
N ARG A 177 -13.99 0.07 5.07
CA ARG A 177 -13.98 -1.37 4.80
C ARG A 177 -12.67 -1.79 4.18
N ALA A 178 -12.12 -2.91 4.65
CA ALA A 178 -10.88 -3.44 4.10
C ALA A 178 -10.97 -4.95 3.87
N VAL A 179 -10.42 -5.41 2.74
CA VAL A 179 -10.10 -6.82 2.50
C VAL A 179 -8.58 -6.91 2.42
N ILE A 180 -7.97 -7.62 3.38
CA ILE A 180 -6.51 -7.72 3.51
C ILE A 180 -6.15 -9.19 3.32
N VAL A 181 -5.68 -9.55 2.12
CA VAL A 181 -5.50 -10.96 1.75
C VAL A 181 -4.12 -11.22 1.17
N SER A 182 -3.47 -12.29 1.64
CA SER A 182 -2.18 -12.77 1.13
C SER A 182 -1.07 -11.70 1.15
N ASN A 183 -1.04 -10.78 2.13
CA ASN A 183 0.04 -9.81 2.27
C ASN A 183 1.12 -10.32 3.23
N THR A 184 2.32 -9.76 3.12
CA THR A 184 3.42 -9.93 4.06
C THR A 184 3.65 -8.62 4.80
N LEU A 185 3.30 -8.57 6.09
CA LEU A 185 3.39 -7.41 6.97
C LEU A 185 4.52 -7.67 7.97
N VAL A 186 5.70 -7.11 7.74
CA VAL A 186 6.92 -7.53 8.46
C VAL A 186 7.81 -6.36 8.87
N LYS A 187 8.51 -6.51 10.02
CA LYS A 187 9.43 -5.49 10.56
C LYS A 187 8.78 -4.12 10.76
N ASN A 188 7.51 -4.07 11.13
CA ASN A 188 6.79 -2.83 11.46
C ASN A 188 6.62 -2.70 12.98
N GLY A 189 6.24 -1.53 13.47
CA GLY A 189 5.79 -1.37 14.86
C GLY A 189 4.57 -2.22 15.17
N GLY A 190 3.64 -2.37 14.23
CA GLY A 190 2.50 -3.27 14.30
C GLY A 190 2.12 -3.83 12.93
N GLY A 191 1.49 -5.00 12.91
CA GLY A 191 0.96 -5.60 11.68
C GLY A 191 -0.24 -4.82 11.14
N ALA A 192 -1.33 -4.74 11.91
CA ALA A 192 -2.48 -3.93 11.53
C ALA A 192 -3.28 -3.42 12.74
N ALA A 193 -3.87 -2.23 12.61
CA ALA A 193 -4.82 -1.67 13.57
C ALA A 193 -6.20 -1.47 12.95
N PHE A 194 -7.23 -1.99 13.63
CA PHE A 194 -8.64 -1.91 13.24
C PHE A 194 -9.38 -1.06 14.25
N LEU A 195 -9.71 0.17 13.87
CA LEU A 195 -10.15 1.23 14.76
C LEU A 195 -11.55 1.76 14.40
N GLY A 196 -12.21 2.39 15.36
CA GLY A 196 -13.52 3.00 15.13
C GLY A 196 -14.60 1.95 14.83
N GLN A 197 -15.43 2.21 13.83
CA GLN A 197 -16.47 1.32 13.33
C GLN A 197 -16.07 0.65 12.01
N SER A 198 -14.77 0.42 11.81
CA SER A 198 -14.24 -0.22 10.60
C SER A 198 -14.72 -1.67 10.47
N GLN A 199 -14.78 -2.15 9.23
CA GLN A 199 -15.12 -3.53 8.89
C GLN A 199 -13.99 -4.14 8.07
N SER A 200 -13.46 -5.29 8.51
CA SER A 200 -12.28 -5.86 7.83
C SER A 200 -12.36 -7.38 7.75
N ASP A 201 -12.03 -7.92 6.55
CA ASP A 201 -11.81 -9.34 6.32
C ASP A 201 -10.32 -9.56 6.08
N VAL A 202 -9.68 -10.33 6.97
CA VAL A 202 -8.22 -10.48 6.99
C VAL A 202 -7.84 -11.94 6.90
N SER A 203 -7.21 -12.35 5.78
CA SER A 203 -6.92 -13.77 5.57
C SER A 203 -5.66 -14.05 4.74
N GLY A 204 -5.01 -15.16 5.04
CA GLY A 204 -3.86 -15.63 4.26
C GLY A 204 -2.60 -14.77 4.40
N ASN A 205 -2.53 -13.86 5.36
CA ASN A 205 -1.39 -12.96 5.53
C ASN A 205 -0.29 -13.60 6.39
N VAL A 206 0.95 -13.16 6.18
CA VAL A 206 2.06 -13.37 7.10
C VAL A 206 2.30 -12.07 7.85
N VAL A 207 2.14 -12.08 9.17
CA VAL A 207 2.29 -10.95 10.09
C VAL A 207 3.41 -11.30 11.05
N GLY A 208 4.63 -10.91 10.71
CA GLY A 208 5.80 -11.40 11.45
C GLY A 208 6.90 -10.37 11.62
N LEU A 209 7.76 -10.61 12.61
CA LEU A 209 8.89 -9.73 12.95
C LEU A 209 8.44 -8.29 13.29
N ASN A 210 7.17 -8.08 13.61
CA ASN A 210 6.67 -6.82 14.13
C ASN A 210 6.76 -6.82 15.67
N ARG A 211 6.64 -5.66 16.30
CA ARG A 211 6.48 -5.61 17.75
C ARG A 211 5.14 -6.22 18.17
N VAL A 212 4.04 -5.86 17.51
CA VAL A 212 2.70 -6.43 17.75
C VAL A 212 2.06 -6.90 16.45
N GLY A 213 1.15 -7.87 16.53
CA GLY A 213 0.38 -8.34 15.37
C GLY A 213 -0.79 -7.42 15.05
N PHE A 214 -2.00 -7.80 15.46
CA PHE A 214 -3.22 -7.01 15.27
C PHE A 214 -3.64 -6.28 16.52
N VAL A 215 -4.04 -5.01 16.36
CA VAL A 215 -4.65 -4.20 17.42
C VAL A 215 -6.10 -3.92 17.03
N ILE A 216 -7.07 -4.41 17.81
CA ILE A 216 -8.49 -4.43 17.45
C ILE A 216 -9.30 -3.60 18.45
N ALA A 217 -10.00 -2.58 17.97
CA ALA A 217 -10.93 -1.82 18.79
C ALA A 217 -12.23 -2.62 19.03
N PRO A 218 -12.85 -2.51 20.21
CA PRO A 218 -14.12 -3.19 20.51
C PRO A 218 -15.27 -2.82 19.58
N THR A 219 -15.18 -1.67 18.94
CA THR A 219 -16.20 -1.14 18.01
C THR A 219 -15.98 -1.56 16.57
N SER A 220 -14.82 -2.10 16.22
CA SER A 220 -14.54 -2.59 14.87
C SER A 220 -15.10 -4.01 14.68
N GLN A 221 -15.44 -4.34 13.43
CA GLN A 221 -15.89 -5.66 13.01
C GLN A 221 -14.79 -6.28 12.15
N THR A 222 -13.93 -7.09 12.77
CA THR A 222 -12.80 -7.71 12.08
C THR A 222 -12.95 -9.23 12.10
N THR A 223 -12.98 -9.84 10.92
CA THR A 223 -12.88 -11.29 10.76
C THR A 223 -11.45 -11.67 10.40
N SER A 224 -10.91 -12.67 11.06
CA SER A 224 -9.55 -13.17 10.84
C SER A 224 -9.58 -14.66 10.50
N SER A 225 -8.82 -15.10 9.50
CA SER A 225 -8.70 -16.52 9.17
C SER A 225 -7.42 -16.84 8.40
N PHE A 226 -6.80 -17.97 8.73
CA PHE A 226 -5.63 -18.49 8.03
C PHE A 226 -4.46 -17.50 7.95
N ASN A 227 -4.27 -16.62 8.94
CA ASN A 227 -3.09 -15.76 9.00
C ASN A 227 -1.98 -16.44 9.80
N ALA A 228 -0.74 -16.13 9.49
CA ALA A 228 0.42 -16.58 10.24
C ALA A 228 1.00 -15.42 11.05
N PHE A 229 1.33 -15.69 12.32
CA PHE A 229 1.84 -14.69 13.26
C PHE A 229 3.18 -15.10 13.85
N TYR A 230 4.11 -14.14 13.89
CA TYR A 230 5.43 -14.27 14.50
C TYR A 230 5.92 -12.90 15.00
N ASN A 231 5.39 -12.41 16.11
CA ASN A 231 5.63 -11.06 16.64
C ASN A 231 6.19 -11.13 18.07
N THR A 232 6.83 -10.05 18.55
CA THR A 232 7.55 -10.05 19.84
C THR A 232 6.66 -9.83 21.05
N ASP A 233 5.70 -8.87 20.99
CA ASP A 233 4.92 -8.43 22.15
C ASP A 233 3.46 -8.94 22.11
N GLY A 234 3.13 -9.79 21.14
CA GLY A 234 1.83 -10.43 21.02
C GLY A 234 1.19 -10.31 19.65
N ASP A 235 0.35 -11.29 19.33
CA ASP A 235 -0.26 -11.40 18.02
C ASP A 235 -1.63 -10.71 17.94
N TYR A 236 -2.38 -10.72 19.04
CA TYR A 236 -3.70 -10.10 19.14
C TYR A 236 -3.78 -9.23 20.38
N LEU A 237 -4.08 -7.95 20.17
CA LEU A 237 -4.27 -6.97 21.24
C LEU A 237 -5.59 -6.25 21.06
N ARG A 238 -6.21 -5.90 22.17
CA ARG A 238 -7.36 -5.00 22.24
C ARG A 238 -6.86 -3.58 22.49
N VAL A 239 -7.44 -2.62 21.78
CA VAL A 239 -7.15 -1.20 22.00
C VAL A 239 -7.38 -0.83 23.47
N GLY A 240 -6.40 -0.17 24.08
CA GLY A 240 -6.40 0.30 25.46
C GLY A 240 -5.23 1.24 25.71
N THR A 241 -5.05 1.67 26.95
CA THR A 241 -3.92 2.50 27.36
C THR A 241 -3.28 1.91 28.63
N PRO A 242 -2.26 1.05 28.49
CA PRO A 242 -1.71 0.45 27.24
C PRO A 242 -2.67 -0.57 26.59
N ASN A 243 -2.37 -0.95 25.33
CA ASN A 243 -3.08 -2.05 24.65
C ASN A 243 -2.96 -3.36 25.46
N GLN A 244 -4.03 -4.15 25.48
CA GLN A 244 -4.10 -5.37 26.29
C GLN A 244 -4.06 -6.62 25.42
N PRO A 245 -3.32 -7.68 25.81
CA PRO A 245 -3.37 -8.97 25.15
C PRO A 245 -4.81 -9.48 25.02
N ALA A 246 -5.19 -10.00 23.86
CA ALA A 246 -6.54 -10.47 23.57
C ALA A 246 -6.50 -11.80 22.78
N PRO A 247 -5.98 -12.89 23.38
CA PRO A 247 -5.83 -14.17 22.70
C PRO A 247 -7.16 -14.77 22.26
N GLU A 248 -8.26 -14.38 22.87
CA GLU A 248 -9.61 -14.79 22.50
C GLU A 248 -10.06 -14.30 21.12
N LEU A 249 -9.38 -13.29 20.57
CA LEU A 249 -9.64 -12.77 19.23
C LEU A 249 -8.95 -13.60 18.13
N LYS A 250 -8.02 -14.49 18.51
CA LYS A 250 -7.32 -15.35 17.57
C LYS A 250 -8.27 -16.36 16.92
N ALA A 251 -8.31 -16.38 15.60
CA ALA A 251 -9.06 -17.38 14.88
C ALA A 251 -8.41 -18.78 15.02
N ARG A 252 -9.24 -19.84 15.06
CA ARG A 252 -8.75 -21.22 15.18
C ARG A 252 -7.89 -21.65 13.98
N SER A 253 -8.08 -21.05 12.83
CA SER A 253 -7.32 -21.29 11.60
C SER A 253 -6.01 -20.53 11.50
N ASP A 254 -5.74 -19.59 12.44
CA ASP A 254 -4.51 -18.81 12.43
C ASP A 254 -3.35 -19.60 13.04
N ILE A 255 -2.19 -19.46 12.44
CA ILE A 255 -0.96 -20.19 12.78
C ILE A 255 -0.04 -19.26 13.56
N ALA A 256 0.58 -19.74 14.63
CA ALA A 256 1.64 -19.04 15.34
C ALA A 256 2.95 -19.81 15.19
N GLY A 257 4.04 -19.13 14.88
CA GLY A 257 5.38 -19.70 14.74
C GLY A 257 6.20 -19.06 13.64
N ASP A 258 7.47 -19.43 13.58
CA ASP A 258 8.42 -18.89 12.61
C ASP A 258 7.95 -19.17 11.17
N PRO A 259 7.82 -18.14 10.33
CA PRO A 259 7.44 -18.30 8.92
C PRO A 259 8.51 -18.99 8.05
N HIS A 260 9.72 -19.17 8.53
CA HIS A 260 10.88 -19.63 7.76
C HIS A 260 11.16 -18.73 6.55
N PHE A 261 11.39 -17.46 6.76
CA PHE A 261 11.87 -16.56 5.70
C PHE A 261 13.27 -16.95 5.21
N VAL A 262 13.58 -16.64 3.96
CA VAL A 262 14.86 -16.98 3.32
C VAL A 262 16.01 -16.22 3.97
N ASP A 263 15.93 -14.88 4.03
CA ASP A 263 16.94 -14.00 4.63
C ASP A 263 16.30 -12.68 5.10
N PRO A 264 15.62 -12.70 6.24
CA PRO A 264 14.90 -11.52 6.73
C PRO A 264 15.84 -10.37 7.12
N GLU A 265 17.10 -10.65 7.40
CA GLU A 265 18.08 -9.58 7.73
C GLU A 265 18.43 -8.71 6.52
N HIS A 266 18.38 -9.29 5.30
CA HIS A 266 18.57 -8.57 4.04
C HIS A 266 17.26 -8.35 3.27
N ASP A 267 16.13 -8.29 3.98
CA ASP A 267 14.79 -8.00 3.44
C ASP A 267 14.27 -9.03 2.41
N ASP A 268 14.79 -10.25 2.42
CA ASP A 268 14.24 -11.36 1.65
C ASP A 268 13.19 -12.11 2.47
N PHE A 269 11.94 -11.67 2.36
CA PHE A 269 10.79 -12.24 3.04
C PHE A 269 10.07 -13.31 2.22
N ARG A 270 10.70 -13.88 1.20
CA ARG A 270 10.19 -15.07 0.55
C ARG A 270 10.22 -16.22 1.55
N LEU A 271 9.25 -17.11 1.47
CA LEU A 271 9.21 -18.30 2.31
C LEU A 271 10.17 -19.36 1.78
N ARG A 272 10.77 -20.13 2.66
CA ARG A 272 11.51 -21.35 2.31
C ARG A 272 10.55 -22.49 2.02
N LEU A 273 10.93 -23.48 1.21
CA LEU A 273 10.06 -24.63 0.92
C LEU A 273 9.76 -25.54 2.13
N ASP A 274 10.53 -25.42 3.22
CA ASP A 274 10.29 -26.12 4.48
C ASP A 274 9.41 -25.34 5.46
N THR A 275 8.81 -24.23 5.02
CA THR A 275 7.89 -23.43 5.83
C THR A 275 6.62 -24.21 6.21
N PRO A 276 6.08 -24.04 7.43
CA PRO A 276 4.77 -24.57 7.79
C PRO A 276 3.59 -23.85 7.10
N LEU A 277 3.87 -22.80 6.33
CA LEU A 277 2.86 -21.93 5.72
C LEU A 277 2.46 -22.34 4.28
N LEU A 278 2.78 -23.57 3.89
CA LEU A 278 2.34 -24.16 2.61
C LEU A 278 1.00 -24.87 2.78
N LYS A 279 0.14 -24.76 1.77
CA LYS A 279 -1.17 -25.46 1.67
C LYS A 279 -2.04 -25.28 2.92
N VAL A 280 -2.13 -24.03 3.40
CA VAL A 280 -2.93 -23.66 4.57
C VAL A 280 -4.34 -23.30 4.13
N GLY A 281 -5.34 -24.10 4.54
CA GLY A 281 -6.72 -23.92 4.08
C GLY A 281 -6.82 -24.01 2.55
N HIS A 282 -7.32 -22.99 1.92
CA HIS A 282 -7.41 -22.86 0.46
C HIS A 282 -6.23 -22.09 -0.17
N PHE A 283 -5.30 -21.62 0.65
CA PHE A 283 -4.11 -20.90 0.17
C PHE A 283 -3.00 -21.90 -0.21
N PRO A 284 -2.38 -21.79 -1.41
CA PRO A 284 -1.21 -22.61 -1.75
C PRO A 284 -0.01 -22.29 -0.85
N TYR A 285 0.09 -21.05 -0.40
CA TYR A 285 1.00 -20.54 0.63
C TYR A 285 0.41 -19.26 1.22
N LEU A 286 0.86 -18.88 2.42
CA LEU A 286 0.47 -17.61 3.03
C LEU A 286 1.44 -16.49 2.65
N GLY A 287 0.96 -15.24 2.71
CA GLY A 287 1.76 -14.06 2.41
C GLY A 287 1.83 -13.69 0.93
N ALA A 288 2.61 -12.65 0.64
CA ALA A 288 2.68 -12.02 -0.67
C ALA A 288 3.60 -12.76 -1.66
N LEU A 289 4.66 -13.37 -1.16
CA LEU A 289 5.78 -13.87 -1.96
C LEU A 289 5.77 -15.39 -2.05
N ALA A 290 5.90 -15.91 -3.27
CA ALA A 290 5.96 -17.35 -3.50
C ALA A 290 7.20 -17.97 -2.81
N PRO A 291 7.05 -19.18 -2.25
CA PRO A 291 8.16 -19.93 -1.65
C PRO A 291 9.24 -20.28 -2.66
N VAL A 292 10.49 -20.30 -2.20
CA VAL A 292 11.65 -20.64 -3.03
C VAL A 292 12.51 -21.71 -2.37
N PRO A 293 13.25 -22.53 -3.16
CA PRO A 293 14.25 -23.43 -2.62
C PRO A 293 15.33 -22.66 -1.84
N ILE A 294 15.83 -23.28 -0.78
CA ILE A 294 17.04 -22.77 -0.10
C ILE A 294 18.17 -22.91 -1.11
N ALA A 295 18.81 -21.81 -1.47
CA ALA A 295 20.05 -21.89 -2.23
C ALA A 295 21.06 -22.69 -1.39
N ALA A 296 21.64 -23.76 -1.96
CA ALA A 296 22.77 -24.42 -1.33
C ALA A 296 23.89 -23.39 -1.15
N ARG A 297 24.28 -23.17 0.12
CA ARG A 297 25.41 -22.28 0.46
C ARG A 297 26.73 -22.93 0.07
#